data_6b1eca18c478f461f9a57411186cbe88
#
_entry.id   6b1eca18c478f461f9a57411186cbe88
#
_cell.length_a   1.000
_cell.length_b   1.000
_cell.length_c   1.000
_cell.angle_alpha   90.00
_cell.angle_beta   90.00
_cell.angle_gamma   90.00
#
_symmetry.space_group_name_H-M   'P 1'
#
loop_
_entity.id
_entity.type
_entity.pdbx_description
1 polymer ?
#
loop_
_entity_poly.entity_id
_entity_poly.type
_entity_poly.pdbx_seq_one_letter_code
_entity_poly.pdbx_strand_id
1 'polypeptide(L)'
;MFRYVGGIEADETQPGFKHIILQPTPDFRTAFPTGQKRITQAKASHLSGYGRISSEWQYKEDGRISYTATVPANTTATLYLPLMEKTDNITESGKDLKEAEGVDFKGIVDGKAVIELQSGTYQFDMEKGSPDRVEESTSPNLRIHPNPFCDRLHLSCSEDIRYASVTACNGQILYRQHRGGNIDTSAWAPGIYVVRVDTPEHSYTEKAIKK
;
A
#
# COMPACT_ATOMS: atom_id res chain seq x y z
N MET A 1 26.35 7.06 -6.42
CA MET A 1 25.71 6.77 -5.11
C MET A 1 24.52 7.68 -4.83
N PHE A 2 24.68 8.99 -4.97
CA PHE A 2 23.64 10.01 -4.73
C PHE A 2 22.33 9.72 -5.46
N ARG A 3 22.36 9.53 -6.79
CA ARG A 3 21.20 9.28 -7.64
C ARG A 3 20.59 7.89 -7.43
N TYR A 4 21.41 6.86 -7.26
CA TYR A 4 20.93 5.48 -7.24
C TYR A 4 20.55 4.95 -5.85
N VAL A 5 21.32 5.27 -4.81
CA VAL A 5 21.08 4.74 -3.46
C VAL A 5 20.25 5.70 -2.62
N GLY A 6 20.52 6.98 -2.71
CA GLY A 6 19.76 8.04 -2.05
C GLY A 6 18.50 8.44 -2.83
N GLY A 7 18.50 8.23 -4.15
CA GLY A 7 17.34 8.42 -4.99
C GLY A 7 16.85 9.87 -5.10
N ILE A 8 17.74 10.88 -5.12
CA ILE A 8 17.33 12.28 -5.34
C ILE A 8 17.55 12.62 -6.81
N GLU A 9 16.48 12.98 -7.51
CA GLU A 9 16.51 13.39 -8.92
C GLU A 9 15.68 14.65 -9.14
N ALA A 10 16.04 15.44 -10.14
CA ALA A 10 15.19 16.53 -10.60
C ALA A 10 14.12 15.95 -11.53
N ASP A 11 12.92 16.50 -11.48
CA ASP A 11 11.91 16.25 -12.49
C ASP A 11 12.36 16.93 -13.80
N GLU A 12 12.51 16.16 -14.88
CA GLU A 12 12.94 16.66 -16.19
C GLU A 12 11.92 17.65 -16.79
N THR A 13 10.65 17.55 -16.39
CA THR A 13 9.59 18.46 -16.84
C THR A 13 9.56 19.77 -16.05
N GLN A 14 10.16 19.79 -14.85
CA GLN A 14 10.27 20.95 -13.97
C GLN A 14 11.72 21.15 -13.49
N PRO A 15 12.62 21.59 -14.36
CA PRO A 15 14.05 21.68 -14.07
C PRO A 15 14.35 22.61 -12.89
N GLY A 16 15.50 22.41 -12.24
CA GLY A 16 15.96 23.25 -11.13
C GLY A 16 15.46 22.80 -9.77
N PHE A 17 14.89 21.59 -9.63
CA PHE A 17 14.35 21.05 -8.36
C PHE A 17 13.13 21.83 -7.82
N LYS A 18 12.32 22.41 -8.71
CA LYS A 18 11.02 22.94 -8.33
C LYS A 18 10.08 21.80 -7.94
N HIS A 19 10.15 20.70 -8.68
CA HIS A 19 9.60 19.40 -8.31
C HIS A 19 10.75 18.39 -8.19
N ILE A 20 10.71 17.55 -7.17
CA ILE A 20 11.79 16.65 -6.79
C ILE A 20 11.27 15.21 -6.94
N ILE A 21 12.07 14.35 -7.57
CA ILE A 21 11.80 12.91 -7.56
C ILE A 21 12.64 12.27 -6.47
N LEU A 22 11.99 11.59 -5.54
CA LEU A 22 12.60 10.82 -4.47
C LEU A 22 12.35 9.33 -4.73
N GLN A 23 13.41 8.58 -4.99
CA GLN A 23 13.34 7.16 -5.30
C GLN A 23 14.46 6.38 -4.60
N PRO A 24 14.38 6.22 -3.27
CA PRO A 24 15.37 5.43 -2.53
C PRO A 24 15.38 3.98 -2.98
N THR A 25 16.55 3.33 -2.90
CA THR A 25 16.70 1.91 -3.26
C THR A 25 17.32 1.12 -2.09
N PRO A 26 16.55 0.79 -1.04
CA PRO A 26 17.00 -0.11 0.01
C PRO A 26 17.35 -1.50 -0.56
N ASP A 27 18.29 -2.17 0.08
CA ASP A 27 18.72 -3.50 -0.34
C ASP A 27 17.81 -4.59 0.25
N PHE A 28 16.81 -5.05 -0.51
CA PHE A 28 15.82 -6.06 -0.07
C PHE A 28 16.31 -7.51 -0.22
N ARG A 29 17.54 -7.75 -0.67
CA ARG A 29 18.07 -9.10 -0.81
C ARG A 29 18.10 -9.82 0.54
N THR A 30 17.70 -11.07 0.56
CA THR A 30 17.71 -11.94 1.75
C THR A 30 18.95 -12.83 1.84
N ALA A 31 19.64 -13.05 0.71
CA ALA A 31 20.85 -13.84 0.64
C ALA A 31 22.01 -13.03 0.03
N PHE A 32 23.19 -13.21 0.59
CA PHE A 32 24.42 -12.54 0.17
C PHE A 32 25.53 -13.55 -0.09
N PRO A 33 26.35 -13.38 -1.14
CA PRO A 33 27.56 -14.15 -1.31
C PRO A 33 28.50 -14.05 -0.09
N THR A 34 29.33 -15.05 0.11
CA THR A 34 30.29 -15.06 1.21
C THR A 34 31.15 -13.79 1.21
N GLY A 35 31.22 -13.12 2.36
CA GLY A 35 31.96 -11.88 2.55
C GLY A 35 31.22 -10.60 2.14
N GLN A 36 30.04 -10.69 1.55
CA GLN A 36 29.19 -9.52 1.29
C GLN A 36 28.21 -9.29 2.45
N LYS A 37 27.93 -8.02 2.73
CA LYS A 37 26.94 -7.60 3.73
C LYS A 37 25.89 -6.73 3.07
N ARG A 38 24.68 -6.75 3.64
CA ARG A 38 23.61 -5.84 3.27
C ARG A 38 24.03 -4.39 3.55
N ILE A 39 23.65 -3.48 2.65
CA ILE A 39 23.62 -2.07 2.99
C ILE A 39 22.43 -1.85 3.91
N THR A 40 22.66 -1.40 5.13
CA THR A 40 21.62 -1.22 6.15
C THR A 40 21.10 0.20 6.24
N GLN A 41 21.82 1.15 5.66
CA GLN A 41 21.44 2.56 5.64
C GLN A 41 22.08 3.30 4.47
N ALA A 42 21.42 4.35 4.01
CA ALA A 42 22.01 5.32 3.11
C ALA A 42 21.43 6.70 3.39
N LYS A 43 22.29 7.70 3.24
CA LYS A 43 21.94 9.12 3.38
C LYS A 43 22.50 9.90 2.20
N ALA A 44 21.63 10.66 1.55
CA ALA A 44 21.98 11.58 0.49
C ALA A 44 21.41 12.96 0.77
N SER A 45 22.11 14.00 0.35
CA SER A 45 21.58 15.36 0.34
C SER A 45 22.08 16.15 -0.84
N HIS A 46 21.25 17.06 -1.32
CA HIS A 46 21.56 17.98 -2.40
C HIS A 46 21.18 19.41 -2.00
N LEU A 47 22.05 20.38 -2.24
CA LEU A 47 21.74 21.78 -2.04
C LEU A 47 21.24 22.37 -3.36
N SER A 48 19.95 22.55 -3.48
CA SER A 48 19.31 23.19 -4.64
C SER A 48 19.19 24.70 -4.47
N GLY A 49 18.74 25.39 -5.50
CA GLY A 49 18.39 26.81 -5.42
C GLY A 49 17.27 27.14 -4.43
N TYR A 50 16.46 26.16 -4.05
CA TYR A 50 15.37 26.29 -3.06
C TYR A 50 15.78 25.89 -1.64
N GLY A 51 16.95 25.28 -1.46
CA GLY A 51 17.43 24.81 -0.18
C GLY A 51 17.90 23.34 -0.23
N ARG A 52 18.12 22.79 0.96
CA ARG A 52 18.62 21.41 1.10
C ARG A 52 17.50 20.39 0.91
N ILE A 53 17.72 19.49 -0.02
CA ILE A 53 16.93 18.27 -0.20
C ILE A 53 17.66 17.15 0.53
N SER A 54 16.99 16.31 1.28
CA SER A 54 17.58 15.11 1.89
C SER A 54 16.74 13.89 1.67
N SER A 55 17.39 12.73 1.59
CA SER A 55 16.79 11.42 1.46
C SER A 55 17.66 10.45 2.24
N GLU A 56 17.07 9.79 3.23
CA GLU A 56 17.76 8.89 4.13
C GLU A 56 16.88 7.68 4.42
N TRP A 57 17.43 6.47 4.30
CA TRP A 57 16.76 5.25 4.69
C TRP A 57 17.64 4.39 5.58
N GLN A 58 17.03 3.65 6.50
CA GLN A 58 17.70 2.79 7.44
C GLN A 58 16.84 1.58 7.79
N TYR A 59 17.48 0.39 7.82
CA TYR A 59 16.91 -0.79 8.47
C TYR A 59 17.00 -0.63 9.99
N LYS A 60 15.87 -0.85 10.66
CA LYS A 60 15.78 -0.94 12.13
C LYS A 60 16.10 -2.37 12.58
N GLU A 61 16.43 -2.54 13.86
CA GLU A 61 16.75 -3.85 14.45
C GLU A 61 15.57 -4.84 14.39
N ASP A 62 14.34 -4.33 14.41
CA ASP A 62 13.09 -5.09 14.29
C ASP A 62 12.72 -5.46 12.84
N GLY A 63 13.56 -5.14 11.87
CA GLY A 63 13.37 -5.43 10.45
C GLY A 63 12.53 -4.41 9.69
N ARG A 64 12.01 -3.38 10.35
CA ARG A 64 11.36 -2.24 9.70
C ARG A 64 12.36 -1.41 8.91
N ILE A 65 11.88 -0.69 7.92
CA ILE A 65 12.66 0.33 7.22
C ILE A 65 12.07 1.69 7.58
N SER A 66 12.92 2.58 8.04
CA SER A 66 12.57 3.99 8.22
C SER A 66 13.15 4.77 7.06
N TYR A 67 12.33 5.66 6.49
CA TYR A 67 12.73 6.59 5.44
C TYR A 67 12.43 8.02 5.86
N THR A 68 13.44 8.89 5.77
CA THR A 68 13.28 10.31 6.09
C THR A 68 13.59 11.14 4.86
N ALA A 69 12.72 12.10 4.55
CA ALA A 69 12.90 13.06 3.46
C ALA A 69 12.75 14.50 3.94
N THR A 70 13.52 15.40 3.35
CA THR A 70 13.32 16.86 3.50
C THR A 70 13.08 17.47 2.12
N VAL A 71 11.93 18.12 1.98
CA VAL A 71 11.50 18.86 0.79
C VAL A 71 11.58 20.34 1.11
N PRO A 72 12.42 21.15 0.43
CA PRO A 72 12.61 22.56 0.71
C PRO A 72 11.34 23.39 0.55
N ALA A 73 11.30 24.56 1.16
CA ALA A 73 10.20 25.48 1.02
C ALA A 73 9.95 25.86 -0.46
N ASN A 74 8.69 26.07 -0.82
CA ASN A 74 8.25 26.39 -2.18
C ASN A 74 8.59 25.32 -3.24
N THR A 75 8.80 24.08 -2.83
CA THR A 75 8.97 22.92 -3.72
C THR A 75 8.01 21.81 -3.36
N THR A 76 7.83 20.85 -4.26
CA THR A 76 7.09 19.62 -4.04
C THR A 76 7.95 18.42 -4.39
N ALA A 77 7.55 17.23 -3.97
CA ALA A 77 8.24 16.01 -4.38
C ALA A 77 7.26 14.87 -4.65
N THR A 78 7.62 14.00 -5.60
CA THR A 78 7.02 12.67 -5.73
C THR A 78 7.97 11.65 -5.13
N LEU A 79 7.52 10.95 -4.11
CA LEU A 79 8.25 9.85 -3.49
C LEU A 79 7.76 8.52 -4.07
N TYR A 80 8.67 7.76 -4.65
CA TYR A 80 8.49 6.36 -5.07
C TYR A 80 9.14 5.46 -4.02
N LEU A 81 8.39 5.15 -2.95
CA LEU A 81 8.90 4.35 -1.84
C LEU A 81 8.74 2.85 -2.16
N PRO A 82 9.84 2.10 -2.38
CA PRO A 82 9.76 0.69 -2.74
C PRO A 82 9.28 -0.15 -1.56
N LEU A 83 8.35 -1.08 -1.82
CA LEU A 83 7.80 -2.00 -0.85
C LEU A 83 8.57 -3.33 -0.87
N MET A 84 8.76 -3.96 0.28
CA MET A 84 9.27 -5.33 0.37
C MET A 84 8.23 -6.33 -0.11
N GLU A 85 6.97 -6.12 0.29
CA GLU A 85 5.80 -6.91 -0.08
C GLU A 85 4.62 -5.96 -0.37
N LYS A 86 3.64 -6.42 -1.14
CA LYS A 86 2.44 -5.61 -1.47
C LYS A 86 1.58 -5.26 -0.25
N THR A 87 1.77 -5.99 0.84
CA THR A 87 1.04 -5.87 2.10
C THR A 87 1.78 -5.02 3.13
N ASP A 88 2.91 -4.40 2.75
CA ASP A 88 3.65 -3.55 3.68
C ASP A 88 2.78 -2.37 4.14
N ASN A 89 2.78 -2.14 5.45
CA ASN A 89 2.10 -0.99 6.05
C ASN A 89 3.06 0.19 6.10
N ILE A 90 2.60 1.34 5.64
CA ILE A 90 3.38 2.58 5.64
C ILE A 90 2.66 3.59 6.54
N THR A 91 3.40 4.16 7.48
CA THR A 91 2.93 5.27 8.29
C THR A 91 3.86 6.47 8.12
N GLU A 92 3.32 7.69 8.26
CA GLU A 92 4.11 8.92 8.36
C GLU A 92 4.03 9.44 9.79
N SER A 93 5.19 9.54 10.47
CA SER A 93 5.28 9.97 11.89
C SER A 93 4.29 9.22 12.80
N GLY A 94 4.07 7.92 12.51
CA GLY A 94 3.15 7.05 13.24
C GLY A 94 1.65 7.21 12.89
N LYS A 95 1.29 8.04 11.90
CA LYS A 95 -0.07 8.22 11.40
C LYS A 95 -0.28 7.50 10.08
N ASP A 96 -1.53 7.13 9.77
CA ASP A 96 -1.89 6.66 8.44
C ASP A 96 -1.58 7.72 7.38
N LEU A 97 -1.15 7.30 6.18
CA LEU A 97 -0.80 8.23 5.10
C LEU A 97 -1.95 9.16 4.69
N LYS A 98 -3.19 8.72 4.88
CA LYS A 98 -4.39 9.53 4.56
C LYS A 98 -4.65 10.66 5.54
N GLU A 99 -4.09 10.55 6.76
CA GLU A 99 -4.25 11.52 7.85
C GLU A 99 -3.00 12.40 8.00
N ALA A 100 -1.93 12.10 7.27
CA ALA A 100 -0.67 12.81 7.36
C ALA A 100 -0.72 14.15 6.62
N GLU A 101 -0.30 15.22 7.27
CA GLU A 101 -0.31 16.57 6.70
C GLU A 101 0.78 16.70 5.61
N GLY A 102 0.40 17.28 4.48
CA GLY A 102 1.32 17.48 3.36
C GLY A 102 1.67 16.22 2.57
N VAL A 103 0.97 15.12 2.84
CA VAL A 103 1.14 13.81 2.21
C VAL A 103 -0.13 13.48 1.41
N ASP A 104 0.03 13.11 0.14
CA ASP A 104 -1.07 12.64 -0.71
C ASP A 104 -0.69 11.31 -1.34
N PHE A 105 -1.24 10.22 -0.81
CA PHE A 105 -0.99 8.87 -1.28
C PHE A 105 -1.77 8.57 -2.55
N LYS A 106 -1.06 8.32 -3.65
CA LYS A 106 -1.64 8.07 -4.99
C LYS A 106 -1.89 6.59 -5.29
N GLY A 107 -1.36 5.68 -4.46
CA GLY A 107 -1.50 4.24 -4.66
C GLY A 107 -0.17 3.52 -4.81
N ILE A 108 -0.24 2.25 -5.20
CA ILE A 108 0.93 1.39 -5.42
C ILE A 108 1.08 1.12 -6.91
N VAL A 109 2.22 1.49 -7.47
CA VAL A 109 2.57 1.28 -8.88
C VAL A 109 3.91 0.55 -8.94
N ASP A 110 3.98 -0.56 -9.66
CA ASP A 110 5.20 -1.36 -9.86
C ASP A 110 5.94 -1.72 -8.56
N GLY A 111 5.18 -2.05 -7.49
CA GLY A 111 5.74 -2.41 -6.19
C GLY A 111 6.30 -1.23 -5.40
N LYS A 112 5.94 -0.02 -5.74
CA LYS A 112 6.31 1.22 -5.03
C LYS A 112 5.06 1.96 -4.61
N ALA A 113 5.04 2.47 -3.38
CA ALA A 113 4.06 3.45 -2.96
C ALA A 113 4.40 4.81 -3.60
N VAL A 114 3.44 5.39 -4.30
CA VAL A 114 3.57 6.71 -4.93
C VAL A 114 2.92 7.73 -4.01
N ILE A 115 3.71 8.68 -3.55
CA ILE A 115 3.31 9.67 -2.54
C ILE A 115 3.74 11.05 -3.00
N GLU A 116 2.79 11.98 -3.12
CA GLU A 116 3.06 13.38 -3.35
C GLU A 116 3.32 14.10 -2.02
N LEU A 117 4.40 14.86 -1.96
CA LEU A 117 4.84 15.56 -0.76
C LEU A 117 4.88 17.07 -1.00
N GLN A 118 4.34 17.81 -0.06
CA GLN A 118 4.53 19.26 0.05
C GLN A 118 5.91 19.58 0.65
N SER A 119 6.25 20.87 0.78
CA SER A 119 7.45 21.28 1.51
C SER A 119 7.34 20.88 2.99
N GLY A 120 8.39 20.22 3.53
CA GLY A 120 8.40 19.70 4.89
C GLY A 120 9.49 18.67 5.14
N THR A 121 9.50 18.12 6.34
CA THR A 121 10.32 16.96 6.69
C THR A 121 9.40 15.85 7.11
N TYR A 122 9.57 14.68 6.50
CA TYR A 122 8.71 13.52 6.63
C TYR A 122 9.50 12.33 7.14
N GLN A 123 8.86 11.50 7.97
CA GLN A 123 9.42 10.25 8.44
C GLN A 123 8.43 9.12 8.16
N PHE A 124 8.74 8.29 7.18
CA PHE A 124 7.97 7.10 6.85
C PHE A 124 8.58 5.89 7.52
N ASP A 125 7.75 5.11 8.21
CA ASP A 125 8.11 3.81 8.73
C ASP A 125 7.35 2.73 7.92
N MET A 126 8.11 1.77 7.37
CA MET A 126 7.57 0.63 6.64
C MET A 126 7.70 -0.62 7.49
N GLU A 127 6.57 -1.23 7.79
CA GLU A 127 6.50 -2.50 8.47
C GLU A 127 6.21 -3.60 7.46
N LYS A 128 6.96 -4.70 7.56
CA LYS A 128 6.64 -5.89 6.77
C LYS A 128 5.24 -6.35 7.13
N GLY A 129 4.37 -6.48 6.13
CA GLY A 129 3.04 -7.04 6.34
C GLY A 129 3.14 -8.43 6.96
N SER A 130 2.52 -8.63 8.11
CA SER A 130 2.40 -9.97 8.66
C SER A 130 1.45 -10.78 7.79
N PRO A 131 1.80 -12.01 7.35
CA PRO A 131 0.87 -12.86 6.66
C PRO A 131 -0.35 -13.25 7.52
N ASP A 132 -0.25 -13.08 8.84
CA ASP A 132 -1.36 -13.27 9.79
C ASP A 132 -2.18 -12.01 10.06
N ARG A 133 -1.73 -10.84 9.60
CA ARG A 133 -2.64 -9.73 9.46
C ARG A 133 -3.48 -10.03 8.21
N VAL A 134 -4.53 -10.79 8.40
CA VAL A 134 -5.76 -10.55 7.65
C VAL A 134 -6.00 -9.07 7.89
N GLU A 135 -5.57 -8.20 6.96
CA GLU A 135 -6.27 -6.95 6.84
C GLU A 135 -7.72 -7.40 6.77
N GLU A 136 -8.48 -7.14 7.81
CA GLU A 136 -9.84 -6.81 7.57
C GLU A 136 -9.71 -5.70 6.54
N SER A 137 -9.79 -6.11 5.29
CA SER A 137 -10.07 -5.27 4.15
C SER A 137 -11.45 -4.72 4.45
N THR A 138 -11.48 -3.84 5.42
CA THR A 138 -12.55 -2.90 5.58
C THR A 138 -12.38 -1.91 4.46
N SER A 139 -12.73 -2.34 3.25
CA SER A 139 -13.47 -1.43 2.39
C SER A 139 -14.52 -0.88 3.32
N PRO A 140 -14.46 0.41 3.75
CA PRO A 140 -15.38 0.90 4.78
C PRO A 140 -16.82 0.69 4.37
N ASN A 141 -17.05 0.25 3.16
CA ASN A 141 -18.31 0.12 2.48
C ASN A 141 -18.80 -1.32 2.31
N LEU A 142 -17.96 -2.35 2.19
CA LEU A 142 -18.37 -3.75 2.04
C LEU A 142 -18.02 -4.58 3.26
N ARG A 143 -19.01 -5.24 3.87
CA ARG A 143 -18.82 -6.19 4.97
C ARG A 143 -19.33 -7.56 4.57
N ILE A 144 -18.48 -8.56 4.75
CA ILE A 144 -18.77 -9.98 4.52
C ILE A 144 -18.59 -10.71 5.83
N HIS A 145 -19.67 -11.23 6.38
CA HIS A 145 -19.61 -11.97 7.65
C HIS A 145 -20.66 -13.09 7.78
N PRO A 146 -20.36 -14.12 8.58
CA PRO A 146 -19.04 -14.42 9.13
C PRO A 146 -18.02 -14.79 8.03
N ASN A 147 -16.74 -14.54 8.27
CA ASN A 147 -15.65 -15.03 7.42
C ASN A 147 -14.52 -15.53 8.33
N PRO A 148 -14.23 -16.83 8.43
CA PRO A 148 -14.84 -17.93 7.66
C PRO A 148 -16.32 -18.19 7.95
N PHE A 149 -17.06 -18.65 6.92
CA PHE A 149 -18.48 -18.98 7.01
C PHE A 149 -18.75 -20.49 6.93
N CYS A 150 -19.93 -20.91 7.36
CA CYS A 150 -20.43 -22.28 7.22
C CYS A 150 -21.68 -22.31 6.32
N ASP A 151 -22.87 -22.20 6.92
CA ASP A 151 -24.13 -22.37 6.19
C ASP A 151 -24.73 -21.07 5.68
N ARG A 152 -24.20 -19.92 6.12
CA ARG A 152 -24.71 -18.60 5.74
C ARG A 152 -23.56 -17.62 5.56
N LEU A 153 -23.73 -16.74 4.59
CA LEU A 153 -22.86 -15.62 4.31
C LEU A 153 -23.72 -14.37 4.20
N HIS A 154 -23.36 -13.32 4.93
CA HIS A 154 -24.06 -12.04 4.86
C HIS A 154 -23.21 -11.01 4.16
N LEU A 155 -23.80 -10.33 3.17
CA LEU A 155 -23.20 -9.22 2.44
C LEU A 155 -23.92 -7.93 2.79
N SER A 156 -23.20 -6.95 3.32
CA SER A 156 -23.71 -5.60 3.55
C SER A 156 -22.71 -4.58 2.99
N CYS A 157 -23.24 -3.51 2.42
CA CYS A 157 -22.47 -2.39 1.91
C CYS A 157 -23.11 -1.08 2.41
N SER A 158 -22.30 -0.06 2.67
CA SER A 158 -22.82 1.27 3.01
C SER A 158 -23.44 1.99 1.80
N GLU A 159 -23.10 1.54 0.59
CA GLU A 159 -23.68 2.02 -0.66
C GLU A 159 -24.73 1.02 -1.17
N ASP A 160 -25.63 1.51 -2.02
CA ASP A 160 -26.65 0.65 -2.65
C ASP A 160 -25.98 -0.38 -3.58
N ILE A 161 -26.20 -1.66 -3.29
CA ILE A 161 -25.66 -2.75 -4.09
C ILE A 161 -26.46 -2.88 -5.39
N ARG A 162 -25.78 -2.58 -6.48
CA ARG A 162 -26.30 -2.76 -7.84
C ARG A 162 -26.29 -4.21 -8.28
N TYR A 163 -25.23 -4.91 -7.86
CA TYR A 163 -24.97 -6.27 -8.28
C TYR A 163 -24.01 -6.96 -7.28
N ALA A 164 -24.33 -8.18 -6.90
CA ALA A 164 -23.49 -9.02 -6.06
C ALA A 164 -23.34 -10.41 -6.68
N SER A 165 -22.14 -10.95 -6.70
CA SER A 165 -21.86 -12.32 -7.15
C SER A 165 -20.85 -13.00 -6.23
N VAL A 166 -20.99 -14.32 -6.10
CA VAL A 166 -20.03 -15.16 -5.42
C VAL A 166 -19.58 -16.27 -6.36
N THR A 167 -18.29 -16.38 -6.56
CA THR A 167 -17.65 -17.28 -7.51
C THR A 167 -16.72 -18.23 -6.76
N ALA A 168 -16.82 -19.52 -7.03
CA ALA A 168 -15.88 -20.52 -6.52
C ALA A 168 -14.53 -20.44 -7.24
N CYS A 169 -13.47 -21.02 -6.66
CA CYS A 169 -12.12 -21.00 -7.23
C CYS A 169 -12.00 -21.67 -8.63
N ASN A 170 -12.97 -22.52 -9.01
CA ASN A 170 -13.06 -23.12 -10.34
C ASN A 170 -13.74 -22.20 -11.40
N GLY A 171 -14.09 -20.95 -11.02
CA GLY A 171 -14.77 -19.99 -11.90
C GLY A 171 -16.30 -20.12 -11.94
N GLN A 172 -16.89 -21.08 -11.23
CA GLN A 172 -18.34 -21.25 -11.20
C GLN A 172 -18.99 -20.17 -10.35
N ILE A 173 -19.98 -19.46 -10.89
CA ILE A 173 -20.78 -18.48 -10.14
C ILE A 173 -21.89 -19.22 -9.43
N LEU A 174 -21.87 -19.17 -8.08
CA LEU A 174 -22.85 -19.85 -7.22
C LEU A 174 -23.96 -18.92 -6.73
N TYR A 175 -23.72 -17.62 -6.74
CA TYR A 175 -24.68 -16.59 -6.35
C TYR A 175 -24.58 -15.38 -7.25
N ARG A 176 -25.73 -14.81 -7.63
CA ARG A 176 -25.82 -13.63 -8.46
C ARG A 176 -27.15 -12.92 -8.19
N GLN A 177 -27.13 -11.72 -7.62
CA GLN A 177 -28.33 -10.90 -7.38
C GLN A 177 -28.04 -9.39 -7.44
N HIS A 178 -29.08 -8.57 -7.54
CA HIS A 178 -29.03 -7.11 -7.55
C HIS A 178 -29.24 -6.51 -6.15
N ARG A 179 -28.81 -7.18 -5.11
CA ARG A 179 -28.84 -6.70 -3.72
C ARG A 179 -27.91 -7.54 -2.85
N GLY A 180 -27.51 -6.97 -1.72
CA GLY A 180 -26.84 -7.70 -0.65
C GLY A 180 -27.85 -8.48 0.22
N GLY A 181 -27.35 -9.02 1.33
CA GLY A 181 -28.15 -9.72 2.33
C GLY A 181 -27.61 -11.10 2.66
N ASN A 182 -28.50 -11.94 3.21
CA ASN A 182 -28.14 -13.29 3.61
C ASN A 182 -28.17 -14.24 2.41
N ILE A 183 -27.09 -14.99 2.26
CA ILE A 183 -26.93 -16.03 1.24
C ILE A 183 -26.89 -17.37 1.96
N ASP A 184 -27.76 -18.31 1.56
CA ASP A 184 -27.65 -19.68 1.98
C ASP A 184 -26.51 -20.37 1.24
N THR A 185 -25.57 -20.88 1.98
CA THR A 185 -24.35 -21.50 1.47
C THR A 185 -24.22 -22.96 1.90
N SER A 186 -25.26 -23.54 2.50
CA SER A 186 -25.27 -24.90 3.08
C SER A 186 -24.86 -25.96 2.04
N ALA A 187 -25.28 -25.79 0.79
CA ALA A 187 -24.96 -26.70 -0.32
C ALA A 187 -23.56 -26.48 -0.97
N TRP A 188 -22.80 -25.50 -0.50
CA TRP A 188 -21.50 -25.21 -1.11
C TRP A 188 -20.40 -26.08 -0.48
N ALA A 189 -19.38 -26.43 -1.26
CA ALA A 189 -18.22 -27.16 -0.76
C ALA A 189 -17.32 -26.28 0.11
N PRO A 190 -16.59 -26.82 1.10
CA PRO A 190 -15.53 -26.07 1.77
C PRO A 190 -14.48 -25.56 0.78
N GLY A 191 -14.01 -24.33 0.96
CA GLY A 191 -13.04 -23.75 0.06
C GLY A 191 -13.01 -22.22 0.05
N ILE A 192 -12.33 -21.68 -0.94
CA ILE A 192 -12.17 -20.24 -1.15
C ILE A 192 -13.17 -19.77 -2.20
N TYR A 193 -13.81 -18.65 -1.92
CA TYR A 193 -14.77 -17.98 -2.77
C TYR A 193 -14.38 -16.54 -3.00
N VAL A 194 -14.68 -16.02 -4.16
CA VAL A 194 -14.50 -14.60 -4.52
C VAL A 194 -15.87 -13.96 -4.52
N VAL A 195 -16.04 -12.95 -3.68
CA VAL A 195 -17.25 -12.13 -3.61
C VAL A 195 -16.98 -10.84 -4.36
N ARG A 196 -17.80 -10.54 -5.36
CA ARG A 196 -17.78 -9.27 -6.07
C ARG A 196 -19.07 -8.52 -5.84
N VAL A 197 -18.96 -7.25 -5.50
CA VAL A 197 -20.09 -6.32 -5.31
C VAL A 197 -19.83 -5.06 -6.13
N ASP A 198 -20.77 -4.75 -7.00
CA ASP A 198 -20.77 -3.53 -7.80
C ASP A 198 -21.83 -2.56 -7.25
N THR A 199 -21.44 -1.34 -6.93
CA THR A 199 -22.29 -0.20 -6.57
C THR A 199 -22.37 0.79 -7.74
N PRO A 200 -23.14 1.88 -7.65
CA PRO A 200 -23.14 2.89 -8.71
C PRO A 200 -21.78 3.56 -8.98
N GLU A 201 -20.94 3.66 -7.96
CA GLU A 201 -19.69 4.40 -8.02
C GLU A 201 -18.45 3.50 -7.96
N HIS A 202 -18.54 2.30 -7.34
CA HIS A 202 -17.39 1.44 -7.08
C HIS A 202 -17.66 -0.03 -7.37
N SER A 203 -16.60 -0.80 -7.55
CA SER A 203 -16.61 -2.27 -7.63
C SER A 203 -15.68 -2.83 -6.57
N TYR A 204 -16.22 -3.66 -5.70
CA TYR A 204 -15.49 -4.29 -4.59
C TYR A 204 -15.31 -5.78 -4.88
N THR A 205 -14.14 -6.31 -4.54
CA THR A 205 -13.85 -7.75 -4.66
C THR A 205 -13.15 -8.22 -3.40
N GLU A 206 -13.75 -9.21 -2.74
CA GLU A 206 -13.29 -9.73 -1.46
C GLU A 206 -13.23 -11.26 -1.47
N LYS A 207 -12.34 -11.80 -0.63
CA LYS A 207 -12.17 -13.23 -0.43
C LYS A 207 -13.01 -13.71 0.77
N ALA A 208 -13.79 -14.75 0.56
CA ALA A 208 -14.53 -15.44 1.62
C ALA A 208 -14.09 -16.91 1.72
N ILE A 209 -14.04 -17.46 2.94
CA ILE A 209 -13.58 -18.82 3.21
C ILE A 209 -14.73 -19.60 3.83
N LYS A 210 -15.09 -20.73 3.20
CA LYS A 210 -16.04 -21.69 3.76
C LYS A 210 -15.29 -22.81 4.48
N LYS A 211 -15.71 -23.10 5.71
CA LYS A 211 -15.26 -24.25 6.51
C LYS A 211 -16.09 -25.48 6.20
#